data_06e094cb53a0155230f0006009aa278e
#
_entry.id   06e094cb53a0155230f0006009aa278e
#
_cell.length_a   1.000
_cell.length_b   1.000
_cell.length_c   1.000
_cell.angle_alpha   90.00
_cell.angle_beta   90.00
_cell.angle_gamma   90.00
#
_symmetry.space_group_name_H-M   'P 1'
#
loop_
_entity.id
_entity.type
_entity.pdbx_description
1 polymer ?
#
loop_
_entity_poly.entity_id
_entity_poly.type
_entity_poly.pdbx_seq_one_letter_code
_entity_poly.pdbx_strand_id
1 'polypeptide(L)'
;MSKPSEFLCTERCIQHIEDANLSLYALRLVHGCHFLVDQTPGLSMQNMALHADRHYTVRCQTLLEATGTPNANDFDMIREGIKGLQNGKVLSHLTLHESGRKLTFHFQKNYATNANRAKSEKFAMVDVDEVRTLRTREQIMFYTRCAMVLKSQFPMFWLPWKPSEEKRWVEAKKPWMAAARRIGERLGLDCILVPEVCVETDEVTRVKVKLVKKVSQWSPGKLFPRDGQGVVVVIDGKSATLSRSELRRRRDWRRPDRP
;
A
#
# COMPACT_ATOMS: atom_id res chain seq x y z
N MET A 1 22.09 3.12 -2.53
CA MET A 1 21.69 2.84 -3.91
C MET A 1 20.33 2.14 -3.84
N SER A 2 19.34 2.57 -4.64
CA SER A 2 18.06 1.87 -4.79
C SER A 2 18.27 0.56 -5.54
N LYS A 3 17.43 -0.45 -5.25
CA LYS A 3 17.43 -1.68 -6.06
C LYS A 3 16.88 -1.37 -7.47
N PRO A 4 17.30 -2.12 -8.51
CA PRO A 4 16.77 -1.93 -9.86
C PRO A 4 15.26 -2.04 -10.00
N SER A 5 14.60 -2.74 -9.05
CA SER A 5 13.14 -2.93 -8.99
C SER A 5 12.40 -1.88 -8.16
N GLU A 6 13.10 -0.92 -7.58
CA GLU A 6 12.50 0.11 -6.74
C GLU A 6 12.25 1.40 -7.51
N PHE A 7 11.12 2.04 -7.25
CA PHE A 7 10.80 3.38 -7.73
C PHE A 7 10.29 4.26 -6.59
N LEU A 8 10.44 5.58 -6.76
CA LEU A 8 10.03 6.54 -5.77
C LEU A 8 8.53 6.86 -5.92
N CYS A 9 7.77 6.65 -4.85
CA CYS A 9 6.37 7.04 -4.77
C CYS A 9 6.14 7.98 -3.59
N THR A 10 5.70 9.21 -3.85
CA THR A 10 5.46 10.20 -2.79
C THR A 10 4.22 9.85 -1.96
N GLU A 11 4.14 10.34 -0.72
CA GLU A 11 2.95 10.16 0.12
C GLU A 11 1.67 10.62 -0.58
N ARG A 12 1.74 11.74 -1.31
CA ARG A 12 0.60 12.28 -2.06
C ARG A 12 0.16 11.37 -3.21
N CYS A 13 1.10 10.70 -3.89
CA CYS A 13 0.77 9.69 -4.89
C CYS A 13 0.11 8.47 -4.27
N ILE A 14 0.65 7.97 -3.15
CA ILE A 14 0.06 6.84 -2.42
C ILE A 14 -1.38 7.19 -2.02
N GLN A 15 -1.60 8.36 -1.43
CA GLN A 15 -2.93 8.82 -1.07
C GLN A 15 -3.87 8.92 -2.28
N HIS A 16 -3.38 9.47 -3.38
CA HIS A 16 -4.16 9.61 -4.62
C HIS A 16 -4.60 8.24 -5.18
N ILE A 17 -3.70 7.25 -5.15
CA ILE A 17 -4.00 5.86 -5.54
C ILE A 17 -5.08 5.25 -4.62
N GLU A 18 -4.96 5.47 -3.32
CA GLU A 18 -5.92 4.99 -2.32
C GLU A 18 -7.31 5.61 -2.51
N ASP A 19 -7.36 6.92 -2.76
CA ASP A 19 -8.59 7.67 -3.01
C ASP A 19 -9.26 7.29 -4.35
N ALA A 20 -8.50 6.72 -5.27
CA ALA A 20 -9.03 6.27 -6.55
C ALA A 20 -9.84 4.96 -6.45
N ASN A 21 -9.75 4.22 -5.35
CA ASN A 21 -10.47 2.96 -5.10
C ASN A 21 -10.28 1.92 -6.21
N LEU A 22 -9.04 1.65 -6.56
CA LEU A 22 -8.67 0.80 -7.71
C LEU A 22 -8.79 -0.70 -7.39
N SER A 23 -9.10 -1.49 -8.41
CA SER A 23 -9.02 -2.95 -8.35
C SER A 23 -7.56 -3.43 -8.23
N LEU A 24 -7.35 -4.72 -7.90
CA LEU A 24 -6.01 -5.31 -7.82
C LEU A 24 -5.19 -5.11 -9.10
N TYR A 25 -5.80 -5.39 -10.25
CA TYR A 25 -5.10 -5.28 -11.54
C TYR A 25 -4.85 -3.83 -11.94
N ALA A 26 -5.77 -2.93 -11.61
CA ALA A 26 -5.58 -1.50 -11.80
C ALA A 26 -4.44 -0.95 -10.93
N LEU A 27 -4.34 -1.37 -9.66
CA LEU A 27 -3.23 -1.02 -8.77
C LEU A 27 -1.88 -1.50 -9.33
N ARG A 28 -1.80 -2.75 -9.77
CA ARG A 28 -0.59 -3.30 -10.38
C ARG A 28 -0.21 -2.51 -11.64
N LEU A 29 -1.18 -2.22 -12.49
CA LEU A 29 -0.97 -1.47 -13.72
C LEU A 29 -0.41 -0.06 -13.42
N VAL A 30 -0.99 0.66 -12.45
CA VAL A 30 -0.51 1.99 -12.04
C VAL A 30 0.93 1.91 -11.53
N HIS A 31 1.26 0.97 -10.64
CA HIS A 31 2.60 0.84 -10.10
C HIS A 31 3.61 0.47 -11.18
N GLY A 32 3.25 -0.41 -12.11
CA GLY A 32 4.10 -0.76 -13.24
C GLY A 32 4.32 0.41 -14.21
N CYS A 33 3.29 1.14 -14.55
CA CYS A 33 3.42 2.33 -15.39
C CYS A 33 4.30 3.40 -14.72
N HIS A 34 4.10 3.64 -13.43
CA HIS A 34 4.93 4.58 -12.67
C HIS A 34 6.40 4.12 -12.63
N PHE A 35 6.64 2.85 -12.30
CA PHE A 35 7.98 2.26 -12.29
C PHE A 35 8.68 2.41 -13.64
N LEU A 36 8.05 2.00 -14.74
CA LEU A 36 8.65 2.05 -16.06
C LEU A 36 8.99 3.48 -16.51
N VAL A 37 8.15 4.44 -16.14
CA VAL A 37 8.44 5.86 -16.43
C VAL A 37 9.56 6.38 -15.54
N ASP A 38 9.61 6.03 -14.26
CA ASP A 38 10.67 6.43 -13.33
C ASP A 38 12.04 5.86 -13.73
N GLN A 39 12.09 4.66 -14.32
CA GLN A 39 13.31 4.04 -14.85
C GLN A 39 13.76 4.63 -16.20
N THR A 40 12.93 5.44 -16.85
CA THR A 40 13.29 6.04 -18.14
C THR A 40 14.30 7.18 -17.92
N PRO A 41 15.48 7.15 -18.55
CA PRO A 41 16.49 8.19 -18.39
C PRO A 41 15.91 9.60 -18.67
N GLY A 42 16.18 10.54 -17.79
CA GLY A 42 15.70 11.93 -17.88
C GLY A 42 14.25 12.14 -17.44
N LEU A 43 13.54 11.08 -17.03
CA LEU A 43 12.16 11.14 -16.53
C LEU A 43 12.05 10.73 -15.07
N SER A 44 13.16 10.38 -14.42
CA SER A 44 13.12 9.94 -13.04
C SER A 44 12.53 11.01 -12.12
N MET A 45 11.77 10.58 -11.14
CA MET A 45 11.16 11.43 -10.12
C MET A 45 12.17 12.29 -9.34
N GLN A 46 13.43 11.91 -9.35
CA GLN A 46 14.49 12.67 -8.71
C GLN A 46 14.79 14.00 -9.43
N ASN A 47 14.59 14.03 -10.73
CA ASN A 47 14.97 15.15 -11.59
C ASN A 47 13.77 15.90 -12.17
N MET A 48 12.65 15.20 -12.41
CA MET A 48 11.47 15.79 -13.06
C MET A 48 10.19 15.21 -12.46
N ALA A 49 9.18 16.06 -12.29
CA ALA A 49 7.83 15.57 -12.06
C ALA A 49 7.33 14.81 -13.28
N LEU A 50 6.49 13.82 -13.07
CA LEU A 50 5.75 13.20 -14.17
C LEU A 50 4.95 14.28 -14.91
N HIS A 51 5.01 14.28 -16.23
CA HIS A 51 4.31 15.29 -17.03
C HIS A 51 2.89 14.79 -17.36
N ALA A 52 1.89 15.53 -16.91
CA ALA A 52 0.48 15.23 -17.17
C ALA A 52 0.13 15.25 -18.65
N ASP A 53 0.74 16.16 -19.41
CA ASP A 53 0.44 16.34 -20.84
C ASP A 53 1.28 15.41 -21.73
N ARG A 54 2.12 14.56 -21.14
CA ARG A 54 2.97 13.66 -21.89
C ARG A 54 2.30 12.30 -22.07
N HIS A 55 2.30 11.82 -23.31
CA HIS A 55 1.98 10.45 -23.63
C HIS A 55 3.17 9.55 -23.35
N TYR A 56 2.91 8.48 -22.59
CA TYR A 56 3.88 7.43 -22.35
C TYR A 56 3.44 6.18 -23.10
N THR A 57 4.36 5.55 -23.80
CA THR A 57 4.10 4.29 -24.49
C THR A 57 5.04 3.22 -23.97
N VAL A 58 4.48 2.14 -23.44
CA VAL A 58 5.23 1.02 -22.89
C VAL A 58 4.84 -0.27 -23.62
N ARG A 59 5.78 -1.23 -23.68
CA ARG A 59 5.48 -2.57 -24.17
C ARG A 59 4.68 -3.31 -23.09
N CYS A 60 3.58 -3.92 -23.46
CA CYS A 60 2.77 -4.71 -22.53
C CYS A 60 3.56 -5.87 -21.92
N GLN A 61 4.45 -6.51 -22.67
CA GLN A 61 5.35 -7.54 -22.16
C GLN A 61 6.22 -7.02 -21.01
N THR A 62 6.87 -5.87 -21.18
CA THR A 62 7.71 -5.25 -20.12
C THR A 62 6.86 -4.87 -18.90
N LEU A 63 5.63 -4.43 -19.13
CA LEU A 63 4.71 -4.11 -18.05
C LEU A 63 4.28 -5.38 -17.28
N LEU A 64 4.03 -6.49 -17.97
CA LEU A 64 3.75 -7.79 -17.35
C LEU A 64 4.93 -8.33 -16.57
N GLU A 65 6.14 -8.20 -17.10
CA GLU A 65 7.37 -8.57 -16.40
C GLU A 65 7.55 -7.78 -15.10
N ALA A 66 7.20 -6.49 -15.12
CA ALA A 66 7.27 -5.65 -13.95
C ALA A 66 6.17 -5.96 -12.90
N THR A 67 4.95 -6.27 -13.33
CA THR A 67 3.77 -6.29 -12.44
C THR A 67 2.97 -7.58 -12.46
N GLY A 68 3.23 -8.45 -13.42
CA GLY A 68 2.54 -9.71 -13.62
C GLY A 68 3.21 -10.91 -12.99
N THR A 69 2.69 -12.08 -13.26
CA THR A 69 3.37 -13.35 -13.02
C THR A 69 4.34 -13.62 -14.17
N PRO A 70 5.58 -14.07 -13.93
CA PRO A 70 6.60 -14.25 -14.96
C PRO A 70 6.19 -15.14 -16.16
N ASN A 71 5.21 -16.02 -15.96
CA ASN A 71 4.73 -16.96 -16.95
C ASN A 71 3.42 -16.52 -17.64
N ALA A 72 2.96 -15.31 -17.39
CA ALA A 72 1.68 -14.87 -17.92
C ALA A 72 1.85 -14.26 -19.32
N ASN A 73 1.50 -15.00 -20.34
CA ASN A 73 0.96 -14.45 -21.59
C ASN A 73 -0.38 -13.71 -21.34
N ASP A 74 -0.59 -13.23 -20.09
CA ASP A 74 -1.90 -12.82 -19.59
C ASP A 74 -2.13 -11.33 -19.83
N PHE A 75 -2.35 -11.00 -21.11
CA PHE A 75 -2.84 -9.68 -21.50
C PHE A 75 -4.21 -9.35 -20.85
N ASP A 76 -4.91 -10.33 -20.30
CA ASP A 76 -6.18 -10.12 -19.61
C ASP A 76 -5.98 -9.31 -18.33
N MET A 77 -4.85 -9.48 -17.62
CA MET A 77 -4.51 -8.63 -16.48
C MET A 77 -4.41 -7.14 -16.87
N ILE A 78 -3.80 -6.84 -18.02
CA ILE A 78 -3.71 -5.47 -18.53
C ILE A 78 -5.09 -4.94 -18.89
N ARG A 79 -5.92 -5.74 -19.59
CA ARG A 79 -7.28 -5.36 -19.97
C ARG A 79 -8.16 -5.10 -18.74
N GLU A 80 -8.11 -5.98 -17.75
CA GLU A 80 -8.83 -5.80 -16.48
C GLU A 80 -8.31 -4.58 -15.69
N GLY A 81 -6.99 -4.36 -15.69
CA GLY A 81 -6.38 -3.17 -15.12
C GLY A 81 -6.87 -1.88 -15.79
N ILE A 82 -6.95 -1.87 -17.13
CA ILE A 82 -7.48 -0.73 -17.90
C ILE A 82 -8.96 -0.49 -17.55
N LYS A 83 -9.80 -1.53 -17.50
CA LYS A 83 -11.20 -1.40 -17.08
C LYS A 83 -11.32 -0.78 -15.69
N GLY A 84 -10.48 -1.20 -14.73
CA GLY A 84 -10.45 -0.64 -13.39
C GLY A 84 -9.96 0.81 -13.32
N LEU A 85 -9.33 1.33 -14.37
CA LEU A 85 -8.83 2.70 -14.48
C LEU A 85 -9.73 3.63 -15.30
N GLN A 86 -10.86 3.17 -15.80
CA GLN A 86 -11.77 3.97 -16.63
C GLN A 86 -12.33 5.20 -15.91
N ASN A 87 -12.27 5.24 -14.56
CA ASN A 87 -12.60 6.45 -13.79
C ASN A 87 -11.64 7.63 -14.03
N GLY A 88 -10.52 7.40 -14.73
CA GLY A 88 -9.55 8.42 -15.11
C GLY A 88 -8.86 9.15 -13.97
N LYS A 89 -8.95 8.66 -12.72
CA LYS A 89 -8.41 9.36 -11.55
C LYS A 89 -6.88 9.37 -11.48
N VAL A 90 -6.21 8.31 -11.96
CA VAL A 90 -4.74 8.16 -11.87
C VAL A 90 -4.10 8.18 -13.25
N LEU A 91 -4.57 7.31 -14.14
CA LEU A 91 -4.17 7.24 -15.54
C LEU A 91 -5.36 7.59 -16.44
N SER A 92 -5.08 8.20 -17.56
CA SER A 92 -6.08 8.54 -18.58
C SER A 92 -5.57 8.23 -19.98
N HIS A 93 -6.48 8.33 -20.97
CA HIS A 93 -6.17 8.06 -22.37
C HIS A 93 -5.48 6.71 -22.58
N LEU A 94 -5.98 5.68 -21.88
CA LEU A 94 -5.45 4.32 -21.95
C LEU A 94 -5.82 3.68 -23.28
N THR A 95 -4.85 3.50 -24.15
CA THR A 95 -5.07 2.92 -25.49
C THR A 95 -4.10 1.77 -25.74
N LEU A 96 -4.66 0.60 -26.09
CA LEU A 96 -3.89 -0.55 -26.54
C LEU A 96 -3.68 -0.48 -28.05
N HIS A 97 -2.43 -0.58 -28.49
CA HIS A 97 -2.01 -0.57 -29.88
C HIS A 97 -1.40 -1.91 -30.29
N GLU A 98 -1.23 -2.12 -31.59
CA GLU A 98 -0.54 -3.27 -32.17
C GLU A 98 -1.10 -4.60 -31.63
N SER A 99 -2.43 -4.76 -31.71
CA SER A 99 -3.12 -5.97 -31.23
C SER A 99 -2.86 -6.26 -29.73
N GLY A 100 -2.66 -5.20 -28.93
CA GLY A 100 -2.46 -5.32 -27.49
C GLY A 100 -0.98 -5.38 -27.05
N ARG A 101 -0.02 -5.20 -27.95
CA ARG A 101 1.41 -5.27 -27.62
C ARG A 101 1.97 -4.02 -26.96
N LYS A 102 1.34 -2.87 -27.16
CA LYS A 102 1.74 -1.59 -26.60
C LYS A 102 0.58 -0.90 -25.89
N LEU A 103 0.85 -0.30 -24.76
CA LEU A 103 -0.08 0.54 -23.99
C LEU A 103 0.41 1.98 -24.04
N THR A 104 -0.44 2.89 -24.50
CA THR A 104 -0.23 4.35 -24.38
C THR A 104 -1.15 4.90 -23.30
N PHE A 105 -0.64 5.79 -22.46
CA PHE A 105 -1.37 6.40 -21.35
C PHE A 105 -0.80 7.78 -20.98
N HIS A 106 -1.60 8.54 -20.23
CA HIS A 106 -1.17 9.75 -19.51
C HIS A 106 -1.31 9.55 -18.02
N PHE A 107 -0.45 10.20 -17.24
CA PHE A 107 -0.78 10.45 -15.83
C PHE A 107 -1.74 11.63 -15.71
N GLN A 108 -2.75 11.49 -14.87
CA GLN A 108 -3.61 12.61 -14.54
C GLN A 108 -2.81 13.75 -13.93
N LYS A 109 -3.17 15.01 -14.28
CA LYS A 109 -2.44 16.22 -13.85
C LYS A 109 -2.21 16.27 -12.35
N ASN A 110 -3.23 15.95 -11.55
CA ASN A 110 -3.11 15.94 -10.09
C ASN A 110 -2.15 14.86 -9.61
N TYR A 111 -2.19 13.66 -10.22
CA TYR A 111 -1.26 12.60 -9.92
C TYR A 111 0.18 12.97 -10.29
N ALA A 112 0.40 13.47 -11.49
CA ALA A 112 1.71 13.93 -11.96
C ALA A 112 2.28 15.05 -11.07
N THR A 113 1.43 16.00 -10.64
CA THR A 113 1.83 17.05 -9.71
C THR A 113 2.21 16.49 -8.34
N ASN A 114 1.46 15.50 -7.84
CA ASN A 114 1.71 14.83 -6.57
C ASN A 114 2.99 13.98 -6.59
N ALA A 115 3.39 13.51 -7.76
CA ALA A 115 4.61 12.75 -7.94
C ALA A 115 5.89 13.60 -7.76
N ASN A 116 5.79 14.92 -7.73
CA ASN A 116 6.94 15.80 -7.54
C ASN A 116 7.45 15.71 -6.09
N ARG A 117 8.67 15.16 -5.92
CA ARG A 117 9.32 15.01 -4.61
C ARG A 117 9.49 16.34 -3.88
N ALA A 118 9.76 17.43 -4.58
CA ALA A 118 9.91 18.75 -3.96
C ALA A 118 8.64 19.24 -3.24
N LYS A 119 7.48 18.65 -3.56
CA LYS A 119 6.18 18.96 -2.94
C LYS A 119 5.74 17.96 -1.87
N SER A 120 6.55 16.93 -1.58
CA SER A 120 6.23 15.91 -0.60
C SER A 120 7.44 15.61 0.28
N GLU A 121 7.30 15.79 1.60
CA GLU A 121 8.35 15.51 2.57
C GLU A 121 8.56 13.99 2.76
N LYS A 122 7.51 13.19 2.49
CA LYS A 122 7.53 11.74 2.68
C LYS A 122 7.36 11.02 1.34
N PHE A 123 8.11 9.94 1.20
CA PHE A 123 8.04 9.06 0.05
C PHE A 123 8.35 7.62 0.46
N ALA A 124 7.89 6.69 -0.36
CA ALA A 124 8.24 5.28 -0.30
C ALA A 124 9.18 4.93 -1.46
N MET A 125 10.14 4.05 -1.20
CA MET A 125 10.76 3.25 -2.25
C MET A 125 9.91 1.99 -2.40
N VAL A 126 9.13 1.93 -3.46
CA VAL A 126 8.22 0.82 -3.74
C VAL A 126 8.93 -0.18 -4.63
N ASP A 127 9.09 -1.40 -4.14
CA ASP A 127 9.67 -2.50 -4.90
C ASP A 127 8.59 -3.18 -5.74
N VAL A 128 8.70 -3.07 -7.06
CA VAL A 128 7.73 -3.64 -7.99
C VAL A 128 7.75 -5.17 -7.96
N ASP A 129 8.89 -5.79 -7.64
CA ASP A 129 9.00 -7.23 -7.44
C ASP A 129 8.19 -7.71 -6.24
N GLU A 130 8.08 -6.88 -5.19
CA GLU A 130 7.18 -7.15 -4.09
C GLU A 130 5.72 -7.00 -4.52
N VAL A 131 5.36 -5.89 -5.20
CA VAL A 131 3.99 -5.61 -5.66
C VAL A 131 3.44 -6.76 -6.49
N ARG A 132 4.21 -7.33 -7.41
CA ARG A 132 3.76 -8.45 -8.26
C ARG A 132 3.43 -9.73 -7.51
N THR A 133 4.00 -9.93 -6.30
CA THR A 133 3.75 -11.11 -5.46
C THR A 133 2.49 -10.98 -4.61
N LEU A 134 1.96 -9.77 -4.46
CA LEU A 134 0.80 -9.48 -3.63
C LEU A 134 -0.50 -9.82 -4.36
N ARG A 135 -1.41 -10.52 -3.69
CA ARG A 135 -2.58 -11.15 -4.31
C ARG A 135 -3.88 -10.41 -4.10
N THR A 136 -3.89 -9.39 -3.24
CA THR A 136 -5.08 -8.58 -3.00
C THR A 136 -4.75 -7.09 -3.00
N ARG A 137 -5.75 -6.28 -3.25
CA ARG A 137 -5.69 -4.81 -3.19
C ARG A 137 -5.16 -4.36 -1.83
N GLU A 138 -5.69 -4.91 -0.75
CA GLU A 138 -5.33 -4.54 0.62
C GLU A 138 -3.84 -4.84 0.91
N GLN A 139 -3.30 -5.93 0.36
CA GLN A 139 -1.88 -6.24 0.48
C GLN A 139 -1.01 -5.18 -0.18
N ILE A 140 -1.34 -4.72 -1.40
CA ILE A 140 -0.58 -3.68 -2.09
C ILE A 140 -0.65 -2.37 -1.31
N MET A 141 -1.85 -1.93 -0.92
CA MET A 141 -2.05 -0.68 -0.19
C MET A 141 -1.35 -0.72 1.18
N PHE A 142 -1.41 -1.85 1.89
CA PHE A 142 -0.71 -2.05 3.16
C PHE A 142 0.81 -2.00 2.97
N TYR A 143 1.33 -2.66 1.94
CA TYR A 143 2.75 -2.68 1.62
C TYR A 143 3.29 -1.27 1.31
N THR A 144 2.62 -0.51 0.46
CA THR A 144 3.06 0.84 0.09
C THR A 144 3.11 1.77 1.29
N ARG A 145 2.14 1.67 2.22
CA ARG A 145 2.16 2.39 3.49
C ARG A 145 3.30 1.95 4.41
N CYS A 146 3.56 0.64 4.50
CA CYS A 146 4.72 0.12 5.25
C CYS A 146 6.03 0.67 4.67
N ALA A 147 6.23 0.60 3.36
CA ALA A 147 7.42 1.11 2.69
C ALA A 147 7.66 2.59 2.98
N MET A 148 6.59 3.39 3.08
CA MET A 148 6.67 4.82 3.38
C MET A 148 7.15 5.11 4.81
N VAL A 149 6.70 4.32 5.79
CA VAL A 149 6.96 4.62 7.21
C VAL A 149 8.06 3.76 7.84
N LEU A 150 8.55 2.73 7.14
CA LEU A 150 9.47 1.73 7.70
C LEU A 150 10.76 2.35 8.28
N LYS A 151 11.26 3.43 7.69
CA LYS A 151 12.46 4.13 8.13
C LYS A 151 12.18 5.20 9.21
N SER A 152 10.92 5.44 9.55
CA SER A 152 10.53 6.38 10.60
C SER A 152 10.90 5.86 11.99
N GLN A 153 11.23 6.77 12.91
CA GLN A 153 11.44 6.46 14.32
C GLN A 153 10.19 5.85 14.97
N PHE A 154 9.01 6.33 14.56
CA PHE A 154 7.71 5.84 15.01
C PHE A 154 6.89 5.39 13.79
N PRO A 155 7.15 4.18 13.26
CA PRO A 155 6.51 3.72 12.04
C PRO A 155 5.03 3.44 12.28
N MET A 156 4.17 4.39 11.89
CA MET A 156 2.73 4.26 11.99
C MET A 156 2.04 4.96 10.83
N PHE A 157 0.86 4.47 10.46
CA PHE A 157 0.00 5.06 9.45
C PHE A 157 -1.48 4.76 9.72
N TRP A 158 -2.35 5.51 9.05
CA TRP A 158 -3.78 5.20 8.99
C TRP A 158 -4.02 4.21 7.86
N LEU A 159 -4.79 3.15 8.17
CA LEU A 159 -5.19 2.20 7.17
C LEU A 159 -6.03 2.92 6.11
N PRO A 160 -5.80 2.70 4.81
CA PRO A 160 -6.57 3.32 3.75
C PRO A 160 -7.94 2.64 3.55
N TRP A 161 -8.65 2.46 4.65
CA TRP A 161 -10.01 1.95 4.70
C TRP A 161 -10.95 3.10 5.05
N LYS A 162 -12.03 3.23 4.30
CA LYS A 162 -13.00 4.32 4.44
C LYS A 162 -14.39 3.74 4.72
N PRO A 163 -14.97 3.97 5.90
CA PRO A 163 -16.28 3.42 6.27
C PRO A 163 -17.42 3.89 5.36
N SER A 164 -17.30 5.08 4.77
CA SER A 164 -18.32 5.64 3.85
C SER A 164 -18.31 5.00 2.45
N GLU A 165 -17.22 4.39 2.05
CA GLU A 165 -17.03 3.82 0.69
C GLU A 165 -16.91 2.30 0.71
N GLU A 166 -16.67 1.72 1.88
CA GLU A 166 -16.40 0.29 2.06
C GLU A 166 -17.35 -0.32 3.10
N LYS A 167 -17.27 -1.63 3.22
CA LYS A 167 -17.97 -2.38 4.26
C LYS A 167 -17.56 -1.90 5.66
N ARG A 168 -18.48 -2.03 6.64
CA ARG A 168 -18.16 -1.76 8.05
C ARG A 168 -16.92 -2.54 8.49
N TRP A 169 -16.17 -2.01 9.45
CA TRP A 169 -14.92 -2.61 9.91
C TRP A 169 -15.04 -4.09 10.29
N VAL A 170 -16.13 -4.49 10.89
CA VAL A 170 -16.40 -5.89 11.28
C VAL A 170 -16.29 -6.83 10.07
N GLU A 171 -16.72 -6.37 8.90
CA GLU A 171 -16.70 -7.13 7.64
C GLU A 171 -15.37 -6.93 6.90
N ALA A 172 -14.87 -5.70 6.90
CA ALA A 172 -13.64 -5.31 6.19
C ALA A 172 -12.35 -5.80 6.89
N LYS A 173 -12.36 -6.02 8.20
CA LYS A 173 -11.15 -6.34 8.99
C LYS A 173 -10.40 -7.58 8.50
N LYS A 174 -11.10 -8.60 8.03
CA LYS A 174 -10.49 -9.88 7.65
C LYS A 174 -9.45 -9.76 6.52
N PRO A 175 -9.73 -9.13 5.37
CA PRO A 175 -8.72 -8.91 4.33
C PRO A 175 -7.56 -8.02 4.81
N TRP A 176 -7.82 -6.99 5.61
CA TRP A 176 -6.76 -6.13 6.15
C TRP A 176 -5.86 -6.85 7.15
N MET A 177 -6.41 -7.73 8.00
CA MET A 177 -5.62 -8.59 8.88
C MET A 177 -4.75 -9.56 8.08
N ALA A 178 -5.29 -10.15 7.02
CA ALA A 178 -4.53 -11.02 6.12
C ALA A 178 -3.40 -10.26 5.43
N ALA A 179 -3.65 -9.01 5.01
CA ALA A 179 -2.62 -8.13 4.45
C ALA A 179 -1.52 -7.83 5.48
N ALA A 180 -1.90 -7.42 6.70
CA ALA A 180 -0.95 -7.11 7.78
C ALA A 180 -0.07 -8.32 8.11
N ARG A 181 -0.65 -9.54 8.20
CA ARG A 181 0.10 -10.77 8.41
C ARG A 181 1.09 -11.03 7.28
N ARG A 182 0.62 -11.02 6.03
CA ARG A 182 1.46 -11.30 4.86
C ARG A 182 2.63 -10.33 4.74
N ILE A 183 2.37 -9.04 4.92
CA ILE A 183 3.40 -8.00 4.80
C ILE A 183 4.31 -8.00 6.04
N GLY A 184 3.76 -8.22 7.23
CA GLY A 184 4.55 -8.37 8.46
C GLY A 184 5.57 -9.51 8.36
N GLU A 185 5.14 -10.70 7.91
CA GLU A 185 6.03 -11.85 7.66
C GLU A 185 7.16 -11.50 6.69
N ARG A 186 6.83 -10.85 5.55
CA ARG A 186 7.82 -10.51 4.52
C ARG A 186 8.84 -9.48 4.97
N LEU A 187 8.41 -8.50 5.76
CA LEU A 187 9.25 -7.41 6.23
C LEU A 187 9.90 -7.69 7.61
N GLY A 188 9.61 -8.83 8.23
CA GLY A 188 10.09 -9.15 9.58
C GLY A 188 9.54 -8.20 10.64
N LEU A 189 8.26 -7.81 10.53
CA LEU A 189 7.60 -6.83 11.38
C LEU A 189 6.40 -7.43 12.10
N ASP A 190 6.18 -6.96 13.32
CA ASP A 190 4.90 -7.11 13.99
C ASP A 190 4.00 -5.92 13.67
N CYS A 191 2.74 -6.18 13.33
CA CYS A 191 1.75 -5.16 13.01
C CYS A 191 0.68 -5.12 14.10
N ILE A 192 0.36 -3.92 14.58
CA ILE A 192 -0.69 -3.69 15.56
C ILE A 192 -1.75 -2.79 14.94
N LEU A 193 -2.96 -3.31 14.79
CA LEU A 193 -4.09 -2.57 14.24
C LEU A 193 -4.98 -2.11 15.39
N VAL A 194 -5.18 -0.79 15.51
CA VAL A 194 -5.95 -0.16 16.57
C VAL A 194 -7.13 0.57 15.94
N PRO A 195 -8.34 -0.01 15.99
CA PRO A 195 -9.56 0.69 15.58
C PRO A 195 -9.86 1.88 16.49
N GLU A 196 -10.22 3.01 15.91
CA GLU A 196 -10.79 4.15 16.61
C GLU A 196 -12.29 4.17 16.40
N VAL A 197 -13.04 4.26 17.50
CA VAL A 197 -14.49 4.17 17.52
C VAL A 197 -15.06 5.57 17.74
N CYS A 198 -16.13 5.89 17.03
CA CYS A 198 -16.95 7.05 17.34
C CYS A 198 -17.74 6.79 18.62
N VAL A 199 -17.64 7.68 19.59
CA VAL A 199 -18.33 7.53 20.90
C VAL A 199 -19.85 7.57 20.75
N GLU A 200 -20.33 8.31 19.75
CA GLU A 200 -21.78 8.51 19.54
C GLU A 200 -22.45 7.32 18.82
N THR A 201 -21.74 6.70 17.88
CA THR A 201 -22.32 5.66 17.00
C THR A 201 -21.79 4.25 17.30
N ASP A 202 -20.79 4.13 18.18
CA ASP A 202 -20.03 2.87 18.44
C ASP A 202 -19.47 2.22 17.17
N GLU A 203 -19.28 3.01 16.10
CA GLU A 203 -18.75 2.55 14.84
C GLU A 203 -17.25 2.88 14.71
N VAL A 204 -16.50 1.98 14.10
CA VAL A 204 -15.09 2.25 13.77
C VAL A 204 -15.03 3.27 12.64
N THR A 205 -14.35 4.38 12.90
CA THR A 205 -14.19 5.48 11.93
C THR A 205 -12.90 5.40 11.15
N ARG A 206 -11.85 4.86 11.76
CA ARG A 206 -10.53 4.67 11.14
C ARG A 206 -9.71 3.66 11.93
N VAL A 207 -8.66 3.14 11.31
CA VAL A 207 -7.77 2.15 11.94
C VAL A 207 -6.33 2.62 11.85
N LYS A 208 -5.69 2.76 13.00
CA LYS A 208 -4.27 3.06 13.10
C LYS A 208 -3.46 1.78 13.04
N VAL A 209 -2.42 1.76 12.21
CA VAL A 209 -1.44 0.68 12.15
C VAL A 209 -0.13 1.15 12.76
N LYS A 210 0.43 0.38 13.69
CA LYS A 210 1.78 0.56 14.21
C LYS A 210 2.62 -0.64 13.81
N LEU A 211 3.79 -0.36 13.23
CA LEU A 211 4.78 -1.38 12.91
C LEU A 211 5.80 -1.48 14.03
N VAL A 212 6.16 -2.70 14.41
CA VAL A 212 7.11 -2.98 15.48
C VAL A 212 8.23 -3.86 14.93
N LYS A 213 9.43 -3.29 14.80
CA LYS A 213 10.62 -3.99 14.30
C LYS A 213 11.15 -5.03 15.28
N LYS A 214 10.96 -4.79 16.59
CA LYS A 214 11.33 -5.70 17.67
C LYS A 214 10.27 -5.66 18.76
N VAL A 215 9.88 -6.81 19.23
CA VAL A 215 8.88 -6.96 20.31
C VAL A 215 9.25 -6.16 21.58
N SER A 216 10.54 -6.06 21.91
CA SER A 216 11.04 -5.32 23.06
C SER A 216 10.78 -3.81 23.03
N GLN A 217 10.47 -3.21 21.88
CA GLN A 217 10.25 -1.77 21.73
C GLN A 217 8.77 -1.37 21.84
N TRP A 218 7.88 -2.31 22.01
CA TRP A 218 6.46 -2.04 22.03
C TRP A 218 5.94 -1.71 23.43
N SER A 219 5.28 -0.56 23.58
CA SER A 219 4.57 -0.18 24.80
C SER A 219 3.05 -0.19 24.56
N PRO A 220 2.28 -1.07 25.19
CA PRO A 220 0.83 -1.11 25.01
C PRO A 220 0.10 0.11 25.58
N GLY A 221 0.70 0.85 26.51
CA GLY A 221 0.01 1.89 27.29
C GLY A 221 -0.58 3.06 26.52
N LYS A 222 -0.11 3.33 25.27
CA LYS A 222 -0.58 4.43 24.43
C LYS A 222 -1.49 3.99 23.27
N LEU A 223 -1.82 2.71 23.19
CA LEU A 223 -2.46 2.12 22.00
C LEU A 223 -3.88 1.61 22.24
N PHE A 224 -4.41 1.82 23.43
CA PHE A 224 -5.74 1.32 23.74
C PHE A 224 -6.81 2.17 23.04
N PRO A 225 -7.73 1.55 22.32
CA PRO A 225 -8.97 2.21 21.94
C PRO A 225 -9.68 2.67 23.23
N ARG A 226 -10.28 3.83 23.22
CA ARG A 226 -10.97 4.38 24.40
C ARG A 226 -12.11 3.48 24.83
N ASP A 227 -12.73 2.77 23.91
CA ASP A 227 -14.04 2.14 24.07
C ASP A 227 -14.05 0.65 23.75
N GLY A 228 -13.30 -0.18 24.45
CA GLY A 228 -13.55 -1.63 24.50
C GLY A 228 -13.38 -2.46 23.24
N GLN A 229 -13.22 -1.87 22.06
CA GLN A 229 -12.95 -2.60 20.83
C GLN A 229 -11.60 -3.30 20.92
N GLY A 230 -11.54 -4.52 20.47
CA GLY A 230 -10.32 -5.34 20.51
C GLY A 230 -9.22 -4.76 19.63
N VAL A 231 -8.00 -4.85 20.11
CA VAL A 231 -6.80 -4.55 19.34
C VAL A 231 -6.38 -5.78 18.57
N VAL A 232 -6.18 -5.66 17.26
CA VAL A 232 -5.65 -6.76 16.45
C VAL A 232 -4.14 -6.68 16.46
N VAL A 233 -3.50 -7.73 16.94
CA VAL A 233 -2.05 -7.89 16.95
C VAL A 233 -1.66 -8.98 15.97
N VAL A 234 -0.76 -8.67 15.05
CA VAL A 234 -0.13 -9.65 14.18
C VAL A 234 1.31 -9.85 14.65
N ILE A 235 1.59 -11.04 15.17
CA ILE A 235 2.90 -11.40 15.71
C ILE A 235 3.33 -12.71 15.05
N ASP A 236 4.54 -12.78 14.53
CA ASP A 236 5.15 -13.98 13.93
C ASP A 236 4.21 -14.72 12.95
N GLY A 237 3.52 -13.97 12.10
CA GLY A 237 2.56 -14.49 11.13
C GLY A 237 1.24 -14.98 11.73
N LYS A 238 1.07 -14.93 13.05
CA LYS A 238 -0.19 -15.24 13.72
C LYS A 238 -0.96 -13.97 14.04
N SER A 239 -2.24 -13.95 13.72
CA SER A 239 -3.13 -12.85 14.07
C SER A 239 -4.04 -13.20 15.22
N ALA A 240 -4.20 -12.28 16.16
CA ALA A 240 -5.14 -12.42 17.28
C ALA A 240 -5.84 -11.09 17.56
N THR A 241 -7.13 -11.16 17.89
CA THR A 241 -7.85 -10.01 18.46
C THR A 241 -7.74 -10.10 19.97
N LEU A 242 -7.17 -9.09 20.60
CA LEU A 242 -6.93 -9.08 22.03
C LEU A 242 -7.73 -7.95 22.67
N SER A 243 -8.37 -8.25 23.78
CA SER A 243 -8.99 -7.24 24.65
C SER A 243 -7.93 -6.43 25.39
N ARG A 244 -8.35 -5.29 25.96
CA ARG A 244 -7.46 -4.45 26.79
C ARG A 244 -6.85 -5.22 27.96
N SER A 245 -7.63 -6.09 28.59
CA SER A 245 -7.17 -6.92 29.71
C SER A 245 -6.15 -7.97 29.27
N GLU A 246 -6.33 -8.59 28.13
CA GLU A 246 -5.39 -9.58 27.57
C GLU A 246 -4.06 -8.93 27.17
N LEU A 247 -4.11 -7.71 26.57
CA LEU A 247 -2.91 -6.95 26.27
C LEU A 247 -2.13 -6.58 27.53
N ARG A 248 -2.79 -6.24 28.63
CA ARG A 248 -2.14 -5.98 29.91
C ARG A 248 -1.48 -7.24 30.46
N ARG A 249 -2.17 -8.37 30.41
CA ARG A 249 -1.63 -9.68 30.87
C ARG A 249 -0.44 -10.14 30.02
N ARG A 250 -0.46 -9.87 28.72
CA ARG A 250 0.65 -10.22 27.82
C ARG A 250 1.82 -9.25 27.87
N ARG A 251 1.80 -8.22 28.70
CA ARG A 251 2.90 -7.28 28.88
C ARG A 251 4.19 -7.98 29.32
N ASP A 252 4.08 -9.05 30.09
CA ASP A 252 5.22 -9.73 30.72
C ASP A 252 5.90 -10.76 29.81
N TRP A 253 5.18 -11.35 28.89
CA TRP A 253 5.77 -12.34 27.95
C TRP A 253 6.74 -11.74 26.94
N ARG A 254 6.83 -10.43 26.85
CA ARG A 254 7.72 -9.68 25.96
C ARG A 254 8.99 -9.18 26.63
N ARG A 255 9.13 -9.40 27.91
CA ARG A 255 10.41 -9.22 28.59
C ARG A 255 11.21 -10.49 28.32
N PRO A 256 12.36 -10.41 27.60
CA PRO A 256 13.29 -11.52 27.62
C PRO A 256 13.61 -11.77 29.08
N ASP A 257 13.57 -13.04 29.49
CA ASP A 257 14.09 -13.42 30.79
C ASP A 257 15.45 -12.78 30.92
N ARG A 258 15.59 -11.87 31.87
CA ARG A 258 16.90 -11.33 32.21
C ARG A 258 17.67 -12.50 32.81
N PRO A 259 18.88 -12.77 32.31
CA PRO A 259 19.74 -13.77 32.96
C PRO A 259 20.04 -13.37 34.41
#